data_662f02e9c39db1cbf993469a26996978
#
_entry.id   662f02e9c39db1cbf993469a26996978
#
_cell.length_a   1.000
_cell.length_b   1.000
_cell.length_c   1.000
_cell.angle_alpha   90.00
_cell.angle_beta   90.00
_cell.angle_gamma   90.00
#
_symmetry.space_group_name_H-M   'P 1'
#
loop_
_entity.id
_entity.type
_entity.pdbx_description
1 polymer ?
#
loop_
_entity_poly.entity_id
_entity_poly.type
_entity_poly.pdbx_seq_one_letter_code
_entity_poly.pdbx_strand_id
1 'polypeptide(L)'
;QTSYLIDRKIENKGDNFDLNPFSKSDENVLGLNSSFRNSLFYNRGKQNHSVTYTYVQNENKNLLSIGSQNAKNSSNQIQYNHLYRKSWLFGMFAKTIQTALTSENYPEKNYEIKGYQLAPKISYLFSKSTSWDLFYELQNKENQIGNFETLLQSRFGTSFTYAGEKKFTMNGEVSFYQNKFVYVKLFYT
;
A
#
# COMPACT_ATOMS: atom_id res chain seq x y z
N GLN A 1 -10.94 -2.24 -13.81
CA GLN A 1 -11.34 -0.88 -13.40
C GLN A 1 -10.08 0.00 -13.32
N THR A 2 -10.14 1.15 -13.97
CA THR A 2 -9.04 2.12 -13.97
C THR A 2 -9.58 3.45 -13.48
N SER A 3 -8.85 4.12 -12.62
CA SER A 3 -9.12 5.49 -12.19
C SER A 3 -7.85 6.31 -12.23
N TYR A 4 -7.99 7.57 -12.63
CA TYR A 4 -6.92 8.55 -12.65
C TYR A 4 -7.44 9.86 -12.09
N LEU A 5 -6.72 10.44 -11.14
CA LEU A 5 -7.02 11.71 -10.49
C LEU A 5 -5.78 12.59 -10.57
N ILE A 6 -5.96 13.82 -11.02
CA ILE A 6 -4.94 14.87 -10.94
C ILE A 6 -5.54 16.05 -10.22
N ASP A 7 -4.82 16.57 -9.25
CA ASP A 7 -5.08 17.85 -8.60
C ASP A 7 -3.85 18.74 -8.71
N ARG A 8 -4.03 19.96 -9.19
CA ARG A 8 -2.95 20.93 -9.42
C ARG A 8 -3.22 22.20 -8.64
N LYS A 9 -2.22 22.67 -7.94
CA LYS A 9 -2.20 23.99 -7.33
C LYS A 9 -1.26 24.89 -8.14
N ILE A 10 -1.79 25.95 -8.73
CA ILE A 10 -1.07 26.88 -9.60
C ILE A 10 -0.93 28.24 -8.91
N GLU A 11 0.26 28.85 -9.05
CA GLU A 11 0.54 30.21 -8.53
C GLU A 11 0.03 31.26 -9.52
N ASN A 12 -1.01 31.51 -9.89
CA ASN A 12 -1.44 32.68 -10.64
C ASN A 12 -1.86 32.47 -12.09
N LYS A 13 -3.01 33.00 -12.39
CA LYS A 13 -3.31 34.38 -12.61
C LYS A 13 -3.12 34.92 -13.99
N GLY A 14 -2.50 34.23 -14.88
CA GLY A 14 -2.52 34.59 -16.29
C GLY A 14 -3.70 33.91 -16.96
N ASP A 15 -4.25 34.58 -17.97
CA ASP A 15 -5.47 34.18 -18.70
C ASP A 15 -5.41 32.85 -19.47
N ASN A 16 -4.32 32.11 -19.35
CA ASN A 16 -4.13 30.83 -20.03
C ASN A 16 -4.09 29.68 -19.02
N PHE A 17 -5.28 29.28 -18.57
CA PHE A 17 -5.47 28.03 -17.87
C PHE A 17 -5.32 26.87 -18.85
N ASP A 18 -4.21 26.12 -18.79
CA ASP A 18 -4.05 24.89 -19.56
C ASP A 18 -5.02 23.83 -19.02
N LEU A 19 -6.11 23.63 -19.72
CA LEU A 19 -7.13 22.62 -19.41
C LEU A 19 -6.66 21.18 -19.64
N ASN A 20 -5.47 21.00 -20.23
CA ASN A 20 -4.93 19.64 -20.46
C ASN A 20 -4.45 19.02 -19.15
N PRO A 21 -5.17 18.04 -18.58
CA PRO A 21 -4.77 17.39 -17.34
C PRO A 21 -3.46 16.60 -17.43
N PHE A 22 -2.97 16.36 -18.65
CA PHE A 22 -1.74 15.60 -18.91
C PHE A 22 -0.54 16.50 -19.21
N SER A 23 -0.75 17.79 -19.37
CA SER A 23 0.33 18.77 -19.55
C SER A 23 1.15 18.87 -18.26
N LYS A 24 2.45 18.60 -18.38
CA LYS A 24 3.42 18.75 -17.30
C LYS A 24 4.24 20.03 -17.48
N SER A 25 3.61 21.13 -17.88
CA SER A 25 4.30 22.42 -17.92
C SER A 25 4.70 22.79 -16.48
N ASP A 26 5.99 22.81 -16.22
CA ASP A 26 6.56 23.02 -14.88
C ASP A 26 6.52 24.50 -14.45
N GLU A 27 6.20 25.40 -15.36
CA GLU A 27 6.13 26.83 -15.10
C GLU A 27 4.84 27.17 -14.35
N ASN A 28 4.95 27.62 -13.13
CA ASN A 28 3.86 28.07 -12.25
C ASN A 28 3.05 26.98 -11.49
N VAL A 29 3.49 25.74 -11.43
CA VAL A 29 2.82 24.70 -10.63
C VAL A 29 3.39 24.68 -9.22
N LEU A 30 2.66 25.17 -8.23
CA LEU A 30 3.03 25.13 -6.80
C LEU A 30 2.86 23.73 -6.19
N GLY A 31 1.94 22.96 -6.71
CA GLY A 31 1.70 21.60 -6.24
C GLY A 31 1.00 20.75 -7.29
N LEU A 32 1.41 19.49 -7.37
CA LEU A 32 0.82 18.48 -8.23
C LEU A 32 0.56 17.23 -7.40
N ASN A 33 -0.70 16.82 -7.31
CA ASN A 33 -1.08 15.51 -6.79
C ASN A 33 -1.63 14.67 -7.93
N SER A 34 -1.02 13.54 -8.21
CA SER A 34 -1.55 12.58 -9.16
C SER A 34 -1.75 11.22 -8.51
N SER A 35 -2.87 10.58 -8.79
CA SER A 35 -3.19 9.23 -8.34
C SER A 35 -3.67 8.41 -9.52
N PHE A 36 -3.01 7.29 -9.75
CA PHE A 36 -3.40 6.30 -10.73
C PHE A 36 -3.66 4.96 -10.05
N ARG A 37 -4.82 4.35 -10.34
CA ARG A 37 -5.17 3.03 -9.86
C ARG A 37 -5.72 2.19 -11.01
N ASN A 38 -5.20 0.98 -11.15
CA ASN A 38 -5.71 -0.04 -12.06
C ASN A 38 -6.00 -1.32 -11.29
N SER A 39 -7.17 -1.91 -11.49
CA SER A 39 -7.57 -3.16 -10.84
C SER A 39 -8.13 -4.13 -11.87
N LEU A 40 -7.59 -5.34 -11.87
CA LEU A 40 -8.04 -6.48 -12.65
C LEU A 40 -8.65 -7.52 -11.72
N PHE A 41 -9.79 -8.06 -12.12
CA PHE A 41 -10.54 -9.02 -11.33
C PHE A 41 -10.80 -10.28 -12.14
N TYR A 42 -10.56 -11.42 -11.53
CA TYR A 42 -11.00 -12.71 -12.03
C TYR A 42 -11.99 -13.31 -11.03
N ASN A 43 -13.16 -13.76 -11.50
CA ASN A 43 -14.25 -14.31 -10.70
C ASN A 43 -14.71 -13.40 -9.54
N ARG A 44 -14.78 -12.09 -9.78
CA ARG A 44 -15.26 -11.12 -8.78
C ARG A 44 -16.65 -11.51 -8.26
N GLY A 45 -16.78 -11.58 -6.94
CA GLY A 45 -18.05 -11.94 -6.28
C GLY A 45 -18.36 -13.43 -6.24
N LYS A 46 -17.54 -14.30 -6.83
CA LYS A 46 -17.65 -15.74 -6.67
C LYS A 46 -16.74 -16.21 -5.54
N GLN A 47 -17.30 -16.89 -4.56
CA GLN A 47 -16.54 -17.31 -3.38
C GLN A 47 -15.59 -18.50 -3.64
N ASN A 48 -15.83 -19.31 -4.69
CA ASN A 48 -15.04 -20.52 -4.93
C ASN A 48 -13.59 -20.22 -5.28
N HIS A 49 -13.35 -19.24 -6.18
CA HIS A 49 -12.02 -18.75 -6.53
C HIS A 49 -12.12 -17.30 -6.95
N SER A 50 -11.31 -16.44 -6.42
CA SER A 50 -11.20 -15.07 -6.89
C SER A 50 -9.77 -14.59 -6.84
N VAL A 51 -9.35 -13.85 -7.86
CA VAL A 51 -8.07 -13.16 -7.91
C VAL A 51 -8.33 -11.69 -8.17
N THR A 52 -7.68 -10.84 -7.41
CA THR A 52 -7.67 -9.40 -7.63
C THR A 52 -6.22 -8.95 -7.73
N TYR A 53 -5.88 -8.29 -8.83
CA TYR A 53 -4.64 -7.56 -8.96
C TYR A 53 -4.94 -6.07 -8.93
N THR A 54 -4.16 -5.31 -8.18
CA THR A 54 -4.28 -3.85 -8.11
C THR A 54 -2.91 -3.21 -8.19
N TYR A 55 -2.76 -2.29 -9.13
CA TYR A 55 -1.65 -1.36 -9.19
C TYR A 55 -2.10 0.01 -8.73
N VAL A 56 -1.31 0.64 -7.86
CA VAL A 56 -1.54 2.02 -7.38
C VAL A 56 -0.24 2.80 -7.52
N GLN A 57 -0.33 3.99 -8.06
CA GLN A 57 0.77 4.97 -8.08
C GLN A 57 0.21 6.32 -7.64
N ASN A 58 0.86 6.92 -6.66
CA ASN A 58 0.59 8.29 -6.20
C ASN A 58 1.87 9.10 -6.31
N GLU A 59 1.76 10.31 -6.80
CA GLU A 59 2.86 11.27 -6.88
C GLU A 59 2.39 12.60 -6.34
N ASN A 60 3.18 13.18 -5.46
CA ASN A 60 2.96 14.50 -4.88
C ASN A 60 4.22 15.33 -5.10
N LYS A 61 4.11 16.37 -5.91
CA LYS A 61 5.17 17.34 -6.16
C LYS A 61 4.76 18.67 -5.56
N ASN A 62 5.58 19.24 -4.69
CA ASN A 62 5.39 20.55 -4.11
C ASN A 62 6.58 21.44 -4.48
N LEU A 63 6.29 22.64 -4.98
CA LEU A 63 7.27 23.69 -5.14
C LEU A 63 7.26 24.54 -3.86
N LEU A 64 8.38 24.58 -3.20
CA LEU A 64 8.62 25.42 -2.01
C LEU A 64 9.37 26.67 -2.46
N SER A 65 9.35 27.73 -1.66
CA SER A 65 10.12 28.97 -1.93
C SER A 65 11.64 28.73 -2.05
N ILE A 66 12.11 27.60 -1.60
CA ILE A 66 13.52 27.20 -1.56
C ILE A 66 13.85 25.99 -2.45
N GLY A 67 12.92 25.51 -3.29
CA GLY A 67 13.13 24.39 -4.24
C GLY A 67 11.98 23.41 -4.27
N SER A 68 12.16 22.29 -4.96
CA SER A 68 11.12 21.27 -5.17
C SER A 68 11.24 20.09 -4.22
N GLN A 69 10.10 19.54 -3.86
CA GLN A 69 9.99 18.28 -3.14
C GLN A 69 9.04 17.34 -3.90
N ASN A 70 9.47 16.12 -4.16
CA ASN A 70 8.67 15.11 -4.83
C ASN A 70 8.57 13.85 -3.97
N ALA A 71 7.35 13.42 -3.68
CA ALA A 71 7.05 12.16 -3.00
C ALA A 71 6.31 11.23 -3.96
N LYS A 72 6.85 10.03 -4.19
CA LYS A 72 6.27 9.03 -5.07
C LYS A 72 6.04 7.72 -4.32
N ASN A 73 4.81 7.20 -4.41
CA ASN A 73 4.43 5.90 -3.87
C ASN A 73 3.88 5.03 -4.99
N SER A 74 4.38 3.82 -5.13
CA SER A 74 3.79 2.81 -6.00
C SER A 74 3.65 1.47 -5.30
N SER A 75 2.62 0.73 -5.64
CA SER A 75 2.42 -0.62 -5.11
C SER A 75 1.71 -1.52 -6.11
N ASN A 76 2.13 -2.78 -6.14
CA ASN A 76 1.44 -3.87 -6.79
C ASN A 76 0.87 -4.79 -5.71
N GLN A 77 -0.39 -5.16 -5.82
CA GLN A 77 -1.09 -6.00 -4.87
C GLN A 77 -1.77 -7.15 -5.60
N ILE A 78 -1.63 -8.35 -5.08
CA ILE A 78 -2.35 -9.53 -5.53
C ILE A 78 -3.08 -10.09 -4.33
N GLN A 79 -4.38 -10.30 -4.47
CA GLN A 79 -5.21 -10.98 -3.50
C GLN A 79 -5.85 -12.20 -4.16
N TYR A 80 -5.66 -13.35 -3.55
CA TYR A 80 -6.29 -14.60 -3.94
C TYR A 80 -7.16 -15.11 -2.80
N ASN A 81 -8.36 -15.58 -3.12
CA ASN A 81 -9.26 -16.24 -2.19
C ASN A 81 -9.80 -17.52 -2.81
N HIS A 82 -9.89 -18.56 -1.99
CA HIS A 82 -10.43 -19.85 -2.38
C HIS A 82 -11.29 -20.43 -1.26
N LEU A 83 -12.56 -20.65 -1.54
CA LEU A 83 -13.50 -21.31 -0.63
C LEU A 83 -13.58 -22.81 -0.94
N TYR A 84 -13.12 -23.63 -0.01
CA TYR A 84 -13.16 -25.08 -0.09
C TYR A 84 -14.25 -25.64 0.82
N ARG A 85 -15.09 -26.54 0.28
CA ARG A 85 -16.16 -27.23 1.00
C ARG A 85 -17.09 -26.31 1.80
N LYS A 86 -17.34 -25.08 1.31
CA LYS A 86 -18.19 -24.05 1.93
C LYS A 86 -17.79 -23.59 3.34
N SER A 87 -16.79 -24.21 3.98
CA SER A 87 -16.39 -23.91 5.35
C SER A 87 -14.96 -23.41 5.49
N TRP A 88 -14.07 -23.74 4.55
CA TRP A 88 -12.68 -23.33 4.60
C TRP A 88 -12.40 -22.25 3.56
N LEU A 89 -11.98 -21.09 4.01
CA LEU A 89 -11.55 -20.01 3.14
C LEU A 89 -10.04 -19.83 3.25
N PHE A 90 -9.34 -20.05 2.14
CA PHE A 90 -7.91 -19.78 2.01
C PHE A 90 -7.74 -18.42 1.36
N GLY A 91 -7.04 -17.51 2.02
CA GLY A 91 -6.67 -16.20 1.53
C GLY A 91 -5.17 -16.07 1.38
N MET A 92 -4.72 -15.40 0.34
CA MET A 92 -3.34 -14.98 0.15
C MET A 92 -3.32 -13.54 -0.30
N PHE A 93 -2.61 -12.70 0.42
CA PHE A 93 -2.33 -11.34 0.03
C PHE A 93 -0.83 -11.17 -0.18
N ALA A 94 -0.44 -10.62 -1.32
CA ALA A 94 0.93 -10.25 -1.62
C ALA A 94 0.97 -8.81 -2.12
N LYS A 95 1.94 -8.04 -1.65
CA LYS A 95 2.11 -6.64 -2.02
C LYS A 95 3.59 -6.30 -2.17
N THR A 96 3.94 -5.57 -3.24
CA THR A 96 5.22 -4.84 -3.33
C THR A 96 4.96 -3.36 -3.14
N ILE A 97 5.89 -2.68 -2.49
CA ILE A 97 5.81 -1.25 -2.16
C ILE A 97 7.11 -0.59 -2.60
N GLN A 98 7.00 0.56 -3.22
CA GLN A 98 8.12 1.46 -3.46
C GLN A 98 7.68 2.86 -3.08
N THR A 99 8.42 3.48 -2.15
CA THR A 99 8.17 4.84 -1.68
C THR A 99 9.47 5.61 -1.81
N ALA A 100 9.44 6.76 -2.49
CA ALA A 100 10.59 7.62 -2.65
C ALA A 100 10.22 9.06 -2.27
N LEU A 101 11.13 9.73 -1.59
CA LEU A 101 11.11 11.17 -1.35
C LEU A 101 12.38 11.77 -1.92
N THR A 102 12.23 12.80 -2.74
CA THR A 102 13.34 13.57 -3.29
C THR A 102 13.12 15.04 -2.97
N SER A 103 14.09 15.67 -2.35
CA SER A 103 14.09 17.10 -2.03
C SER A 103 15.39 17.72 -2.53
N GLU A 104 15.27 18.80 -3.28
CA GLU A 104 16.43 19.52 -3.80
C GLU A 104 17.20 20.25 -2.68
N ASN A 105 16.48 20.79 -1.71
CA ASN A 105 17.08 21.62 -0.65
C ASN A 105 17.51 20.85 0.58
N TYR A 106 17.00 19.63 0.74
CA TYR A 106 17.30 18.77 1.87
C TYR A 106 17.69 17.38 1.38
N PRO A 107 18.85 17.23 0.66
CA PRO A 107 19.27 15.95 0.11
C PRO A 107 19.42 14.85 1.18
N GLU A 108 19.72 15.26 2.41
CA GLU A 108 19.86 14.36 3.55
C GLU A 108 18.52 13.72 4.00
N LYS A 109 17.38 14.28 3.56
CA LYS A 109 16.05 13.74 3.80
C LYS A 109 15.57 12.82 2.68
N ASN A 110 16.35 12.69 1.60
CA ASN A 110 16.00 11.80 0.50
C ASN A 110 16.06 10.35 0.98
N TYR A 111 15.04 9.59 0.59
CA TYR A 111 14.98 8.15 0.82
C TYR A 111 14.28 7.43 -0.33
N GLU A 112 14.62 6.19 -0.52
CA GLU A 112 13.90 5.25 -1.36
C GLU A 112 13.71 3.94 -0.60
N ILE A 113 12.47 3.64 -0.25
CA ILE A 113 12.11 2.42 0.46
C ILE A 113 11.46 1.47 -0.51
N LYS A 114 12.03 0.26 -0.65
CA LYS A 114 11.41 -0.87 -1.34
C LYS A 114 11.01 -1.92 -0.31
N GLY A 115 9.92 -2.61 -0.58
CA GLY A 115 9.48 -3.65 0.33
C GLY A 115 8.47 -4.59 -0.29
N TYR A 116 8.25 -5.68 0.43
CA TYR A 116 7.18 -6.63 0.12
C TYR A 116 6.45 -7.05 1.39
N GLN A 117 5.22 -7.46 1.20
CA GLN A 117 4.35 -8.01 2.24
C GLN A 117 3.70 -9.28 1.70
N LEU A 118 3.70 -10.33 2.50
CA LEU A 118 3.01 -11.58 2.26
C LEU A 118 2.13 -11.88 3.46
N ALA A 119 0.85 -12.16 3.23
CA ALA A 119 -0.10 -12.40 4.30
C ALA A 119 -1.07 -13.55 3.95
N PRO A 120 -0.64 -14.81 4.12
CA PRO A 120 -1.53 -15.96 4.06
C PRO A 120 -2.50 -15.98 5.23
N LYS A 121 -3.74 -16.39 4.95
CA LYS A 121 -4.83 -16.50 5.91
C LYS A 121 -5.64 -17.76 5.65
N ILE A 122 -6.01 -18.46 6.70
CA ILE A 122 -6.94 -19.59 6.66
C ILE A 122 -8.11 -19.24 7.58
N SER A 123 -9.32 -19.31 7.07
CA SER A 123 -10.53 -19.06 7.85
C SER A 123 -11.40 -20.30 7.86
N TYR A 124 -11.90 -20.66 9.03
CA TYR A 124 -12.94 -21.66 9.18
C TYR A 124 -14.29 -20.99 9.48
N LEU A 125 -15.25 -21.22 8.61
CA LEU A 125 -16.59 -20.67 8.69
C LEU A 125 -17.51 -21.67 9.39
N PHE A 126 -17.80 -21.46 10.67
CA PHE A 126 -18.75 -22.30 11.42
C PHE A 126 -20.19 -22.04 10.94
N SER A 127 -20.47 -20.80 10.60
CA SER A 127 -21.77 -20.36 10.07
C SER A 127 -21.58 -19.12 9.20
N LYS A 128 -22.67 -18.55 8.68
CA LYS A 128 -22.63 -17.25 7.95
C LYS A 128 -22.19 -16.09 8.85
N SER A 129 -22.36 -16.24 10.15
CA SER A 129 -22.11 -15.21 11.13
C SER A 129 -20.92 -15.49 12.05
N THR A 130 -20.30 -16.65 11.94
CA THR A 130 -19.23 -17.06 12.86
C THR A 130 -18.04 -17.60 12.08
N SER A 131 -16.88 -17.02 12.31
CA SER A 131 -15.63 -17.47 11.71
C SER A 131 -14.47 -17.47 12.71
N TRP A 132 -13.54 -18.34 12.46
CA TRP A 132 -12.24 -18.37 13.12
C TRP A 132 -11.15 -18.27 12.07
N ASP A 133 -10.20 -17.37 12.27
CA ASP A 133 -9.12 -17.06 11.35
C ASP A 133 -7.78 -17.39 11.98
N LEU A 134 -6.89 -17.94 11.16
CA LEU A 134 -5.47 -18.09 11.44
C LEU A 134 -4.71 -17.33 10.37
N PHE A 135 -3.79 -16.45 10.74
CA PHE A 135 -3.06 -15.63 9.79
C PHE A 135 -1.58 -15.51 10.13
N TYR A 136 -0.79 -15.34 9.10
CA TYR A 136 0.62 -14.99 9.18
C TYR A 136 0.87 -13.81 8.26
N GLU A 137 1.66 -12.85 8.69
CA GLU A 137 2.06 -11.70 7.90
C GLU A 137 3.57 -11.54 7.98
N LEU A 138 4.21 -11.42 6.84
CA LEU A 138 5.63 -11.13 6.69
C LEU A 138 5.77 -9.84 5.90
N GLN A 139 6.49 -8.86 6.44
CA GLN A 139 6.80 -7.61 5.76
C GLN A 139 8.31 -7.36 5.81
N ASN A 140 8.88 -7.04 4.66
CA ASN A 140 10.25 -6.54 4.56
C ASN A 140 10.20 -5.12 3.97
N LYS A 141 11.01 -4.23 4.53
CA LYS A 141 11.25 -2.88 4.00
C LYS A 141 12.73 -2.60 4.05
N GLU A 142 13.26 -2.05 2.99
CA GLU A 142 14.67 -1.73 2.83
C GLU A 142 14.82 -0.32 2.27
N ASN A 143 15.63 0.49 2.95
CA ASN A 143 16.02 1.80 2.43
C ASN A 143 17.18 1.62 1.46
N GLN A 144 17.04 2.16 0.24
CA GLN A 144 18.02 2.03 -0.85
C GLN A 144 18.98 3.21 -0.92
N ILE A 145 18.74 4.28 -0.16
CA ILE A 145 19.53 5.52 -0.21
C ILE A 145 20.02 5.88 1.19
N GLY A 146 21.28 6.28 1.30
CA GLY A 146 21.89 6.68 2.55
C GLY A 146 22.29 5.49 3.42
N ASN A 147 21.84 5.47 4.67
CA ASN A 147 22.04 4.32 5.53
C ASN A 147 21.16 3.18 5.08
N PHE A 148 21.77 2.06 4.67
CA PHE A 148 21.03 0.86 4.29
C PHE A 148 20.41 0.25 5.55
N GLU A 149 19.14 0.49 5.72
CA GLU A 149 18.35 0.00 6.85
C GLU A 149 17.33 -1.01 6.34
N THR A 150 17.30 -2.17 6.95
CA THR A 150 16.31 -3.21 6.63
C THR A 150 15.46 -3.49 7.86
N LEU A 151 14.15 -3.43 7.70
CA LEU A 151 13.16 -3.86 8.68
C LEU A 151 12.49 -5.14 8.19
N LEU A 152 12.68 -6.23 8.91
CA LEU A 152 11.92 -7.46 8.77
C LEU A 152 10.91 -7.54 9.92
N GLN A 153 9.64 -7.60 9.58
CA GLN A 153 8.54 -7.70 10.52
C GLN A 153 7.73 -8.95 10.23
N SER A 154 7.46 -9.75 11.24
CA SER A 154 6.54 -10.88 11.15
C SER A 154 5.47 -10.78 12.21
N ARG A 155 4.26 -11.18 11.85
CA ARG A 155 3.10 -11.25 12.72
C ARG A 155 2.40 -12.60 12.50
N PHE A 156 2.17 -13.31 13.56
CA PHE A 156 1.35 -14.51 13.57
C PHE A 156 0.19 -14.31 14.54
N GLY A 157 -1.00 -14.71 14.16
CA GLY A 157 -2.15 -14.52 15.04
C GLY A 157 -3.35 -15.35 14.66
N THR A 158 -4.32 -15.25 15.54
CA THR A 158 -5.64 -15.86 15.38
C THR A 158 -6.71 -14.87 15.77
N SER A 159 -7.84 -14.89 15.08
CA SER A 159 -8.99 -14.09 15.40
C SER A 159 -10.28 -14.88 15.32
N PHE A 160 -11.23 -14.50 16.15
CA PHE A 160 -12.58 -15.06 16.20
C PHE A 160 -13.58 -13.94 15.97
N THR A 161 -14.53 -14.17 15.07
CA THR A 161 -15.59 -13.21 14.77
C THR A 161 -16.94 -13.88 14.93
N TYR A 162 -17.83 -13.25 15.66
CA TYR A 162 -19.23 -13.61 15.76
C TYR A 162 -20.11 -12.39 15.48
N ALA A 163 -21.01 -12.50 14.53
CA ALA A 163 -21.99 -11.47 14.18
C ALA A 163 -23.40 -12.03 14.36
N GLY A 164 -23.97 -11.82 15.55
CA GLY A 164 -25.33 -12.31 15.89
C GLY A 164 -26.41 -11.54 15.14
N GLU A 165 -27.56 -12.16 14.94
CA GLU A 165 -28.68 -11.61 14.16
C GLU A 165 -29.31 -10.33 14.77
N LYS A 166 -29.12 -10.06 16.07
CA LYS A 166 -29.71 -8.92 16.79
C LYS A 166 -28.66 -7.99 17.39
N LYS A 167 -27.93 -7.25 16.54
CA LYS A 167 -27.02 -6.14 16.95
C LYS A 167 -25.85 -6.53 17.89
N PHE A 168 -25.59 -7.79 18.15
CA PHE A 168 -24.45 -8.21 18.93
C PHE A 168 -23.34 -8.73 18.01
N THR A 169 -22.19 -8.07 18.05
CA THR A 169 -20.97 -8.49 17.32
C THR A 169 -19.85 -8.65 18.34
N MET A 170 -19.14 -9.75 18.28
CA MET A 170 -17.96 -10.01 19.10
C MET A 170 -16.77 -10.30 18.20
N ASN A 171 -15.68 -9.58 18.40
CA ASN A 171 -14.41 -9.81 17.73
C ASN A 171 -13.34 -9.96 18.80
N GLY A 172 -12.55 -11.02 18.71
CA GLY A 172 -11.37 -11.25 19.53
C GLY A 172 -10.19 -11.59 18.66
N GLU A 173 -9.02 -11.02 18.96
CA GLU A 173 -7.78 -11.29 18.25
C GLU A 173 -6.63 -11.43 19.24
N VAL A 174 -5.76 -12.42 19.00
CA VAL A 174 -4.48 -12.59 19.67
C VAL A 174 -3.40 -12.67 18.60
N SER A 175 -2.37 -11.85 18.71
CA SER A 175 -1.27 -11.86 17.75
C SER A 175 0.09 -11.62 18.41
N PHE A 176 1.12 -12.24 17.83
CA PHE A 176 2.52 -12.12 18.24
C PHE A 176 3.27 -11.39 17.15
N TYR A 177 4.09 -10.41 17.54
CA TYR A 177 4.90 -9.59 16.65
C TYR A 177 6.38 -9.84 16.91
N GLN A 178 7.12 -9.92 15.82
CA GLN A 178 8.58 -9.93 15.86
C GLN A 178 9.11 -8.90 14.85
N ASN A 179 9.97 -8.00 15.31
CA ASN A 179 10.63 -7.01 14.48
C ASN A 179 12.13 -7.21 14.56
N LYS A 180 12.78 -7.25 13.40
CA LYS A 180 14.25 -7.30 13.28
C LYS A 180 14.70 -6.12 12.44
N PHE A 181 15.54 -5.27 13.04
CA PHE A 181 16.22 -4.17 12.36
C PHE A 181 17.66 -4.55 12.06
N VAL A 182 18.10 -4.30 10.85
CA VAL A 182 19.50 -4.48 10.44
C VAL A 182 19.97 -3.14 9.89
N TYR A 183 21.07 -2.61 10.46
CA TYR A 183 21.73 -1.40 10.02
C TYR A 183 23.09 -1.75 9.42
N VAL A 184 23.33 -1.28 8.21
CA VAL A 184 24.66 -1.35 7.58
C VAL A 184 25.20 0.06 7.50
N LYS A 185 26.15 0.37 8.37
CA LYS A 185 26.86 1.66 8.33
C LYS A 185 28.07 1.51 7.41
N LEU A 186 28.03 2.16 6.24
CA LEU A 186 29.19 2.24 5.36
C LEU A 186 30.14 3.30 5.90
N PHE A 187 31.34 2.91 6.31
CA PHE A 187 32.43 3.83 6.59
C PHE A 187 33.18 4.05 5.28
N TYR A 188 33.12 5.25 4.74
CA TYR A 188 34.02 5.69 3.71
C TYR A 188 35.33 6.13 4.38
N THR A 189 36.42 5.46 4.08
CA THR A 189 37.78 5.84 4.41
C THR A 189 38.37 6.70 3.30
#